data_1778dd9c879a9a6e8ebe9ad156978cb6
#
_entry.id   1778dd9c879a9a6e8ebe9ad156978cb6
#
_cell.length_a   1.000
_cell.length_b   1.000
_cell.length_c   1.000
_cell.angle_alpha   90.00
_cell.angle_beta   90.00
_cell.angle_gamma   90.00
#
_symmetry.space_group_name_H-M   'P 1'
#
loop_
_entity.id
_entity.type
_entity.pdbx_description
1 polymer ?
#
loop_
_entity_poly.entity_id
_entity_poly.type
_entity_poly.pdbx_seq_one_letter_code
_entity_poly.pdbx_strand_id
1 'polypeptide(L)'
;MEPVTHQGRLSAGGFRFALVSSRWNDFLTGRLVEGALDALERLGADEGSVEHFRVPGSFEIPLVAHKLAQSGRFDAVVCVGTVIRGQTPHFEYVAGEVTKGIAHVGLQTGVPVLYGIVTADTLEQAIDRAGVKAGNKGFEAAMSAVEMVNLLKSVISDK
;
A
#
# COMPACT_ATOMS: atom_id res chain seq x y z
N MET A 1 -5.53 -26.63 24.71
CA MET A 1 -4.21 -25.94 24.52
C MET A 1 -4.47 -24.56 23.92
N GLU A 2 -3.96 -23.54 24.57
CA GLU A 2 -4.02 -22.17 24.04
C GLU A 2 -2.70 -21.85 23.35
N PRO A 3 -2.72 -21.44 22.08
CA PRO A 3 -1.49 -21.05 21.38
C PRO A 3 -0.98 -19.70 21.86
N VAL A 4 0.31 -19.48 21.74
CA VAL A 4 0.87 -18.13 21.85
C VAL A 4 0.57 -17.41 20.54
N THR A 5 -0.22 -16.34 20.59
CA THR A 5 -0.63 -15.59 19.41
C THR A 5 0.17 -14.29 19.29
N HIS A 6 0.78 -14.08 18.14
CA HIS A 6 1.50 -12.86 17.81
C HIS A 6 0.67 -12.03 16.82
N GLN A 7 0.51 -10.76 17.11
CA GLN A 7 -0.16 -9.80 16.25
C GLN A 7 0.58 -8.47 16.32
N GLY A 8 0.73 -7.79 15.17
CA GLY A 8 1.40 -6.50 15.12
C GLY A 8 0.61 -5.41 15.84
N ARG A 9 1.33 -4.52 16.48
CA ARG A 9 0.75 -3.32 17.10
C ARG A 9 0.38 -2.30 16.01
N LEU A 10 -0.60 -1.47 16.28
CA LEU A 10 -0.98 -0.35 15.42
C LEU A 10 -0.26 0.93 15.88
N SER A 11 1.04 0.91 15.85
CA SER A 11 1.90 2.03 16.24
C SER A 11 2.97 2.28 15.17
N ALA A 12 2.89 3.43 14.51
CA ALA A 12 3.76 3.81 13.41
C ALA A 12 5.03 4.57 13.83
N GLY A 13 5.11 4.99 15.08
CA GLY A 13 6.27 5.74 15.59
C GLY A 13 7.58 4.99 15.46
N GLY A 14 8.63 5.66 14.99
CA GLY A 14 9.95 5.08 14.79
C GLY A 14 10.14 4.34 13.46
N PHE A 15 9.09 4.16 12.66
CA PHE A 15 9.17 3.51 11.35
C PHE A 15 9.12 4.54 10.21
N ARG A 16 9.67 4.15 9.05
CA ARG A 16 9.67 4.96 7.84
C ARG A 16 8.87 4.25 6.76
N PHE A 17 8.02 5.02 6.08
CA PHE A 17 7.10 4.50 5.08
C PHE A 17 7.30 5.19 3.74
N ALA A 18 7.32 4.42 2.66
CA ALA A 18 7.19 4.94 1.31
C ALA A 18 5.75 4.75 0.84
N LEU A 19 5.16 5.80 0.30
CA LEU A 19 3.85 5.76 -0.34
C LEU A 19 4.04 5.93 -1.85
N VAL A 20 3.69 4.93 -2.63
CA VAL A 20 3.80 4.96 -4.10
C VAL A 20 2.41 5.08 -4.69
N SER A 21 2.16 6.10 -5.50
CA SER A 21 0.87 6.32 -6.14
C SER A 21 0.98 6.54 -7.64
N SER A 22 0.01 6.01 -8.40
CA SER A 22 -0.13 6.32 -9.81
C SER A 22 -0.80 7.69 -10.04
N ARG A 23 -0.44 8.37 -11.14
CA ARG A 23 -1.07 9.65 -11.52
C ARG A 23 -2.37 9.47 -12.30
N TRP A 24 -2.52 8.36 -13.01
CA TRP A 24 -3.73 8.07 -13.75
C TRP A 24 -4.91 7.91 -12.78
N ASN A 25 -6.07 8.44 -13.16
CA ASN A 25 -7.25 8.51 -12.30
C ASN A 25 -6.99 9.29 -11.00
N ASP A 26 -6.30 10.43 -11.10
CA ASP A 26 -5.82 11.22 -9.96
C ASP A 26 -6.93 11.62 -8.99
N PHE A 27 -8.14 11.88 -9.47
CA PHE A 27 -9.31 12.16 -8.63
C PHE A 27 -9.57 11.05 -7.59
N LEU A 28 -9.48 9.80 -8.01
CA LEU A 28 -9.68 8.64 -7.13
C LEU A 28 -8.42 8.28 -6.36
N THR A 29 -7.28 8.24 -7.06
CA THR A 29 -5.99 7.90 -6.44
C THR A 29 -5.59 8.93 -5.40
N GLY A 30 -5.90 10.20 -5.60
CA GLY A 30 -5.70 11.25 -4.60
C GLY A 30 -6.45 10.97 -3.29
N ARG A 31 -7.67 10.44 -3.36
CA ARG A 31 -8.43 10.02 -2.18
C ARG A 31 -7.77 8.85 -1.44
N LEU A 32 -7.18 7.92 -2.18
CA LEU A 32 -6.44 6.81 -1.59
C LEU A 32 -5.17 7.29 -0.89
N VAL A 33 -4.47 8.26 -1.49
CA VAL A 33 -3.30 8.91 -0.87
C VAL A 33 -3.68 9.60 0.42
N GLU A 34 -4.74 10.42 0.40
CA GLU A 34 -5.27 11.09 1.60
C GLU A 34 -5.60 10.09 2.70
N GLY A 35 -6.27 8.99 2.34
CA GLY A 35 -6.62 7.93 3.29
C GLY A 35 -5.38 7.25 3.90
N ALA A 36 -4.37 6.96 3.09
CA ALA A 36 -3.13 6.37 3.57
C ALA A 36 -2.39 7.30 4.54
N LEU A 37 -2.29 8.59 4.20
CA LEU A 37 -1.65 9.58 5.06
C LEU A 37 -2.40 9.78 6.37
N ASP A 38 -3.75 9.86 6.31
CA ASP A 38 -4.59 9.95 7.51
C ASP A 38 -4.40 8.76 8.45
N ALA A 39 -4.32 7.54 7.90
CA ALA A 39 -4.06 6.34 8.70
C ALA A 39 -2.69 6.40 9.39
N LEU A 40 -1.64 6.74 8.66
CA LEU A 40 -0.29 6.83 9.23
C LEU A 40 -0.20 7.90 10.32
N GLU A 41 -0.79 9.07 10.10
CA GLU A 41 -0.84 10.13 11.09
C GLU A 41 -1.57 9.70 12.37
N ARG A 42 -2.77 9.11 12.22
CA ARG A 42 -3.56 8.61 13.37
C ARG A 42 -2.84 7.52 14.14
N LEU A 43 -2.03 6.72 13.48
CA LEU A 43 -1.25 5.65 14.11
C LEU A 43 0.09 6.13 14.67
N GLY A 44 0.38 7.43 14.60
CA GLY A 44 1.52 8.05 15.25
C GLY A 44 2.81 8.05 14.43
N ALA A 45 2.72 8.06 13.11
CA ALA A 45 3.91 8.24 12.25
C ALA A 45 4.59 9.58 12.57
N ASP A 46 5.91 9.55 12.68
CA ASP A 46 6.70 10.73 12.97
C ASP A 46 6.70 11.71 11.79
N GLU A 47 6.80 13.00 12.07
CA GLU A 47 6.92 14.00 11.02
C GLU A 47 8.16 13.72 10.14
N GLY A 48 7.97 13.75 8.82
CA GLY A 48 9.03 13.43 7.85
C GLY A 48 9.35 11.95 7.69
N SER A 49 8.63 11.05 8.38
CA SER A 49 8.83 9.61 8.25
C SER A 49 8.13 9.00 7.03
N VAL A 50 7.28 9.74 6.35
CA VAL A 50 6.54 9.29 5.17
C VAL A 50 7.01 10.06 3.94
N GLU A 51 7.47 9.34 2.92
CA GLU A 51 7.84 9.93 1.63
C GLU A 51 6.88 9.44 0.55
N HIS A 52 6.41 10.37 -0.28
CA HIS A 52 5.44 10.08 -1.34
C HIS A 52 6.08 10.12 -2.73
N PHE A 53 5.97 9.03 -3.47
CA PHE A 53 6.51 8.84 -4.82
C PHE A 53 5.37 8.67 -5.81
N ARG A 54 5.33 9.51 -6.83
CA ARG A 54 4.29 9.46 -7.87
C ARG A 54 4.85 8.85 -9.14
N VAL A 55 4.17 7.84 -9.66
CA VAL A 55 4.51 7.16 -10.91
C VAL A 55 3.46 7.44 -12.00
N PRO A 56 3.79 7.28 -13.30
CA PRO A 56 2.85 7.58 -14.37
C PRO A 56 1.54 6.79 -14.29
N GLY A 57 1.61 5.49 -14.16
CA GLY A 57 0.44 4.61 -14.08
C GLY A 57 0.65 3.49 -13.07
N SER A 58 -0.38 2.68 -12.86
CA SER A 58 -0.29 1.56 -11.92
C SER A 58 0.73 0.50 -12.35
N PHE A 59 0.94 0.34 -13.65
CA PHE A 59 1.91 -0.61 -14.20
C PHE A 59 3.34 -0.34 -13.73
N GLU A 60 3.71 0.91 -13.47
CA GLU A 60 5.04 1.31 -13.03
C GLU A 60 5.25 1.19 -11.50
N ILE A 61 4.19 0.96 -10.73
CA ILE A 61 4.26 0.86 -9.27
C ILE A 61 5.23 -0.24 -8.81
N PRO A 62 5.18 -1.48 -9.32
CA PRO A 62 6.05 -2.55 -8.82
C PRO A 62 7.54 -2.25 -8.95
N LEU A 63 7.98 -1.63 -10.04
CA LEU A 63 9.38 -1.28 -10.24
C LEU A 63 9.87 -0.29 -9.17
N VAL A 64 9.12 0.77 -8.92
CA VAL A 64 9.49 1.78 -7.93
C VAL A 64 9.40 1.20 -6.52
N ALA A 65 8.34 0.44 -6.22
CA ALA A 65 8.22 -0.27 -4.95
C ALA A 65 9.42 -1.19 -4.67
N HIS A 66 9.89 -1.90 -5.69
CA HIS A 66 11.07 -2.77 -5.58
C HIS A 66 12.33 -1.99 -5.23
N LYS A 67 12.58 -0.87 -5.92
CA LYS A 67 13.73 -0.01 -5.63
C LYS A 67 13.68 0.58 -4.22
N LEU A 68 12.51 1.02 -3.79
CA LEU A 68 12.32 1.57 -2.44
C LEU A 68 12.49 0.51 -1.36
N ALA A 69 11.91 -0.66 -1.55
CA ALA A 69 12.05 -1.77 -0.61
C ALA A 69 13.51 -2.25 -0.47
N GLN A 70 14.26 -2.26 -1.58
CA GLN A 70 15.68 -2.63 -1.56
C GLN A 70 16.61 -1.56 -0.96
N SER A 71 16.16 -0.31 -0.90
CA SER A 71 17.01 0.82 -0.51
C SER A 71 17.48 0.80 0.95
N GLY A 72 16.82 0.05 1.81
CA GLY A 72 17.09 0.07 3.25
C GLY A 72 16.58 1.33 3.95
N ARG A 73 15.93 2.25 3.24
CA ARG A 73 15.44 3.52 3.78
C ARG A 73 14.07 3.42 4.43
N PHE A 74 13.28 2.43 4.05
CA PHE A 74 11.88 2.29 4.45
C PHE A 74 11.61 0.93 5.08
N ASP A 75 10.75 0.94 6.08
CA ASP A 75 10.31 -0.27 6.78
C ASP A 75 9.10 -0.93 6.09
N ALA A 76 8.33 -0.16 5.34
CA ALA A 76 7.25 -0.66 4.50
C ALA A 76 7.02 0.26 3.30
N VAL A 77 6.42 -0.31 2.27
CA VAL A 77 5.99 0.41 1.05
C VAL A 77 4.49 0.22 0.88
N VAL A 78 3.75 1.31 0.83
CA VAL A 78 2.31 1.32 0.58
C VAL A 78 2.06 1.71 -0.87
N CYS A 79 1.40 0.85 -1.63
CA CYS A 79 1.11 1.09 -3.05
C CYS A 79 -0.36 1.42 -3.23
N VAL A 80 -0.67 2.56 -3.80
CA VAL A 80 -2.04 2.98 -4.11
C VAL A 80 -2.18 3.37 -5.58
N GLY A 81 -3.30 3.02 -6.15
CA GLY A 81 -3.61 3.33 -7.54
C GLY A 81 -5.02 2.87 -7.88
N THR A 82 -5.49 3.27 -9.04
CA THR A 82 -6.82 2.92 -9.50
C THR A 82 -6.74 2.41 -10.93
N VAL A 83 -7.28 1.21 -11.15
CA VAL A 83 -7.41 0.60 -12.47
C VAL A 83 -8.88 0.31 -12.71
N ILE A 84 -9.47 0.99 -13.70
CA ILE A 84 -10.88 0.87 -14.04
C ILE A 84 -10.99 0.17 -15.39
N ARG A 85 -11.88 -0.83 -15.46
CA ARG A 85 -12.13 -1.55 -16.70
C ARG A 85 -12.63 -0.61 -17.80
N GLY A 86 -11.93 -0.64 -18.93
CA GLY A 86 -12.34 0.04 -20.15
C GLY A 86 -12.98 -0.91 -21.14
N GLN A 87 -13.05 -0.47 -22.40
CA GLN A 87 -13.65 -1.25 -23.52
C GLN A 87 -12.70 -2.32 -24.09
N THR A 88 -11.42 -2.29 -23.68
CA THR A 88 -10.39 -3.20 -24.18
C THR A 88 -9.86 -4.10 -23.04
N PRO A 89 -9.17 -5.21 -23.35
CA PRO A 89 -8.56 -6.09 -22.31
C PRO A 89 -7.38 -5.46 -21.58
N HIS A 90 -7.02 -4.22 -21.85
CA HIS A 90 -5.91 -3.50 -21.22
C HIS A 90 -5.98 -3.54 -19.67
N PHE A 91 -7.19 -3.40 -19.11
CA PHE A 91 -7.44 -3.48 -17.68
C PHE A 91 -6.88 -4.77 -17.07
N GLU A 92 -7.13 -5.92 -17.68
CA GLU A 92 -6.72 -7.23 -17.17
C GLU A 92 -5.21 -7.39 -17.16
N TYR A 93 -4.53 -6.89 -18.18
CA TYR A 93 -3.07 -6.92 -18.24
C TYR A 93 -2.44 -6.04 -17.16
N VAL A 94 -2.92 -4.81 -17.00
CA VAL A 94 -2.39 -3.89 -16.01
C VAL A 94 -2.69 -4.39 -14.59
N ALA A 95 -3.94 -4.73 -14.29
CA ALA A 95 -4.34 -5.19 -12.96
C ALA A 95 -3.61 -6.48 -12.55
N GLY A 96 -3.47 -7.44 -13.47
CA GLY A 96 -2.78 -8.70 -13.22
C GLY A 96 -1.30 -8.50 -12.91
N GLU A 97 -0.58 -7.73 -13.71
CA GLU A 97 0.86 -7.48 -13.52
C GLU A 97 1.15 -6.65 -12.28
N VAL A 98 0.33 -5.64 -11.99
CA VAL A 98 0.49 -4.83 -10.78
C VAL A 98 0.31 -5.69 -9.53
N THR A 99 -0.71 -6.51 -9.49
CA THR A 99 -1.01 -7.39 -8.36
C THR A 99 0.13 -8.38 -8.12
N LYS A 100 0.58 -9.08 -9.17
CA LYS A 100 1.70 -10.03 -9.09
C LYS A 100 3.01 -9.33 -8.73
N GLY A 101 3.27 -8.18 -9.33
CA GLY A 101 4.48 -7.41 -9.10
C GLY A 101 4.60 -6.94 -7.66
N ILE A 102 3.54 -6.39 -7.08
CA ILE A 102 3.53 -5.94 -5.68
C ILE A 102 3.78 -7.12 -4.73
N ALA A 103 3.08 -8.24 -4.94
CA ALA A 103 3.27 -9.43 -4.12
C ALA A 103 4.72 -9.96 -4.21
N HIS A 104 5.28 -9.98 -5.41
CA HIS A 104 6.64 -10.45 -5.66
C HIS A 104 7.70 -9.59 -4.96
N VAL A 105 7.55 -8.26 -4.97
CA VAL A 105 8.48 -7.34 -4.31
C VAL A 105 8.58 -7.64 -2.81
N GLY A 106 7.45 -7.82 -2.13
CA GLY A 106 7.43 -8.13 -0.71
C GLY A 106 8.17 -9.44 -0.38
N LEU A 107 7.89 -10.49 -1.13
CA LEU A 107 8.54 -11.79 -0.94
C LEU A 107 10.04 -11.74 -1.25
N GLN A 108 10.43 -11.03 -2.29
CA GLN A 108 11.82 -10.95 -2.73
C GLN A 108 12.70 -10.10 -1.80
N THR A 109 12.14 -9.04 -1.24
CA THR A 109 12.90 -8.09 -0.40
C THR A 109 12.77 -8.33 1.09
N GLY A 110 11.74 -9.04 1.52
CA GLY A 110 11.41 -9.22 2.94
C GLY A 110 10.83 -7.97 3.61
N VAL A 111 10.58 -6.91 2.84
CA VAL A 111 9.96 -5.67 3.30
C VAL A 111 8.46 -5.73 3.03
N PRO A 112 7.59 -5.38 3.98
CA PRO A 112 6.16 -5.30 3.72
C PRO A 112 5.84 -4.33 2.57
N VAL A 113 5.19 -4.83 1.56
CA VAL A 113 4.71 -4.04 0.41
C VAL A 113 3.20 -4.24 0.32
N LEU A 114 2.44 -3.19 0.59
CA LEU A 114 1.01 -3.26 0.81
C LEU A 114 0.23 -2.88 -0.43
N TYR A 115 -0.83 -3.63 -0.66
CA TYR A 115 -1.68 -3.53 -1.84
C TYR A 115 -2.89 -2.65 -1.55
N GLY A 116 -2.83 -1.40 -1.98
CA GLY A 116 -3.93 -0.43 -1.94
C GLY A 116 -4.45 -0.08 -3.34
N ILE A 117 -4.36 -0.99 -4.29
CA ILE A 117 -4.81 -0.77 -5.66
C ILE A 117 -6.30 -1.08 -5.75
N VAL A 118 -7.08 -0.10 -6.17
CA VAL A 118 -8.49 -0.29 -6.48
C VAL A 118 -8.61 -0.79 -7.92
N THR A 119 -9.12 -1.99 -8.08
CA THR A 119 -9.51 -2.53 -9.39
C THR A 119 -11.04 -2.60 -9.44
N ALA A 120 -11.63 -1.97 -10.42
CA ALA A 120 -13.07 -1.87 -10.51
C ALA A 120 -13.57 -2.00 -11.95
N ASP A 121 -14.75 -2.59 -12.11
CA ASP A 121 -15.40 -2.68 -13.41
C ASP A 121 -16.03 -1.35 -13.83
N THR A 122 -16.42 -0.53 -12.86
CA THR A 122 -17.09 0.76 -13.08
C THR A 122 -16.46 1.86 -12.24
N LEU A 123 -16.64 3.11 -12.69
CA LEU A 123 -16.24 4.29 -11.94
C LEU A 123 -16.93 4.35 -10.57
N GLU A 124 -18.20 4.00 -10.48
CA GLU A 124 -18.97 4.00 -9.23
C GLU A 124 -18.37 3.04 -8.19
N GLN A 125 -17.98 1.85 -8.61
CA GLN A 125 -17.29 0.89 -7.74
C GLN A 125 -15.96 1.45 -7.21
N ALA A 126 -15.19 2.12 -8.07
CA ALA A 126 -13.94 2.74 -7.70
C ALA A 126 -14.14 3.86 -6.67
N ILE A 127 -15.16 4.72 -6.89
CA ILE A 127 -15.51 5.80 -5.97
C ILE A 127 -15.85 5.25 -4.59
N ASP A 128 -16.65 4.19 -4.51
CA ASP A 128 -17.03 3.59 -3.23
C ASP A 128 -15.81 3.09 -2.43
N ARG A 129 -14.83 2.52 -3.11
CA ARG A 129 -13.61 2.01 -2.47
C ARG A 129 -12.57 3.07 -2.14
N ALA A 130 -12.75 4.29 -2.65
CA ALA A 130 -11.92 5.45 -2.36
C ALA A 130 -12.43 6.30 -1.17
N GLY A 131 -13.37 5.78 -0.40
CA GLY A 131 -13.83 6.42 0.84
C GLY A 131 -15.14 7.16 0.78
N VAL A 132 -15.92 7.00 -0.30
CA VAL A 132 -17.23 7.67 -0.40
C VAL A 132 -18.33 6.90 0.34
N LYS A 133 -18.36 5.57 0.26
CA LYS A 133 -19.36 4.71 0.89
C LYS A 133 -18.79 3.57 1.74
N ALA A 134 -17.82 2.86 1.21
CA ALA A 134 -17.40 1.54 1.69
C ALA A 134 -16.00 1.51 2.30
N GLY A 135 -15.51 2.64 2.82
CA GLY A 135 -14.16 2.73 3.34
C GLY A 135 -13.14 3.13 2.27
N ASN A 136 -11.88 3.18 2.66
CA ASN A 136 -10.80 3.68 1.82
C ASN A 136 -9.66 2.64 1.76
N LYS A 137 -9.36 2.14 0.57
CA LYS A 137 -8.32 1.12 0.37
C LYS A 137 -6.91 1.62 0.70
N GLY A 138 -6.65 2.91 0.53
CA GLY A 138 -5.38 3.51 0.94
C GLY A 138 -5.21 3.51 2.45
N PHE A 139 -6.26 3.88 3.18
CA PHE A 139 -6.29 3.82 4.65
C PHE A 139 -6.05 2.40 5.15
N GLU A 140 -6.77 1.43 4.59
CA GLU A 140 -6.64 0.01 4.96
C GLU A 140 -5.23 -0.53 4.70
N ALA A 141 -4.65 -0.21 3.54
CA ALA A 141 -3.31 -0.63 3.18
C ALA A 141 -2.26 -0.02 4.12
N ALA A 142 -2.36 1.26 4.44
CA ALA A 142 -1.45 1.93 5.37
C ALA A 142 -1.56 1.34 6.80
N MET A 143 -2.77 1.08 7.28
CA MET A 143 -2.98 0.43 8.56
C MET A 143 -2.35 -0.97 8.59
N SER A 144 -2.52 -1.74 7.52
CA SER A 144 -1.88 -3.06 7.37
C SER A 144 -0.35 -2.95 7.33
N ALA A 145 0.20 -1.88 6.73
CA ALA A 145 1.64 -1.65 6.74
C ALA A 145 2.17 -1.48 8.16
N VAL A 146 1.50 -0.68 8.97
CA VAL A 146 1.87 -0.47 10.38
C VAL A 146 1.81 -1.79 11.17
N GLU A 147 0.75 -2.55 10.99
CA GLU A 147 0.61 -3.86 11.64
C GLU A 147 1.74 -4.82 11.23
N MET A 148 2.04 -4.89 9.93
CA MET A 148 3.05 -5.80 9.40
C MET A 148 4.48 -5.46 9.84
N VAL A 149 4.86 -4.19 9.88
CA VAL A 149 6.21 -3.81 10.36
C VAL A 149 6.39 -4.18 11.84
N ASN A 150 5.36 -4.01 12.65
CA ASN A 150 5.40 -4.41 14.05
C ASN A 150 5.43 -5.92 14.22
N LEU A 151 4.65 -6.67 13.46
CA LEU A 151 4.64 -8.14 13.52
C LEU A 151 6.00 -8.72 13.10
N LEU A 152 6.55 -8.27 11.98
CA LEU A 152 7.85 -8.75 11.48
C LEU A 152 8.99 -8.44 12.45
N LYS A 153 8.93 -7.32 13.16
CA LYS A 153 9.90 -7.00 14.21
C LYS A 153 9.89 -8.05 15.32
N SER A 154 8.71 -8.52 15.74
CA SER A 154 8.60 -9.57 16.73
C SER A 154 9.08 -10.93 16.21
N VAL A 155 8.78 -11.26 14.94
CA VAL A 155 9.25 -12.49 14.28
C VAL A 155 10.79 -12.57 14.23
N ILE A 156 11.45 -11.44 14.03
CA ILE A 156 12.92 -11.37 13.92
C ILE A 156 13.58 -11.32 15.28
N SER A 157 12.91 -10.76 16.31
CA SER A 157 13.51 -10.47 17.64
C SER A 157 13.55 -11.68 18.59
N ASP A 158 12.83 -12.75 18.29
CA ASP A 158 12.75 -13.96 19.12
C ASP A 158 13.93 -14.93 18.90
N LYS A 159 15.15 -14.40 18.82
CA LYS A 159 16.39 -15.21 18.81
C LYS A 159 17.22 -14.96 20.05
#